data_8a18086a16fd174f0d90b61eeaa979a7
#
_entry.id   8a18086a16fd174f0d90b61eeaa979a7
#
_cell.length_a   1.000
_cell.length_b   1.000
_cell.length_c   1.000
_cell.angle_alpha   90.00
_cell.angle_beta   90.00
_cell.angle_gamma   90.00
#
_symmetry.space_group_name_H-M   'P 1'
#
loop_
_entity.id
_entity.type
_entity.pdbx_description
1 polymer ?
#
loop_
_entity_poly.entity_id
_entity_poly.type
_entity_poly.pdbx_seq_one_letter_code
_entity_poly.pdbx_strand_id
1 'polypeptide(L)'
;SNGAKADPKTVGQIMQFRVVLPLNGTDTTANPALGAALRPTPMVKLTTGGVPPASFDQKRQLTLNEVMGMPQGIYPGGPLEILVNNSKWMAAVSETPRVGATEVWEIINLTADAHPIHLHLTQFQLINRQSFNLNKYLKAYAAAFPGGGLDPMTGLPYPAGVYMPAYGPPLAYNTANADGALGGNPAIGPFLQGPIRLPEPNENGWKDTVNMYPGQVSRIAVRFAPTDLAAGSTTAGTNNYSFDP
;
A
#
# COMPACT_ATOMS: atom_id res chain seq x y z
N SER A 1 -2.77 -8.85 -15.84
CA SER A 1 -2.29 -10.12 -16.42
C SER A 1 -3.51 -11.01 -16.65
N ASN A 2 -3.56 -11.72 -17.75
CA ASN A 2 -4.64 -12.66 -18.13
C ASN A 2 -4.64 -13.96 -17.31
N GLY A 3 -3.91 -14.04 -16.21
CA GLY A 3 -3.80 -15.21 -15.35
C GLY A 3 -3.00 -16.38 -15.93
N ALA A 4 -2.35 -16.22 -17.08
CA ALA A 4 -1.48 -17.24 -17.64
C ALA A 4 -0.26 -17.44 -16.73
N LYS A 5 0.08 -18.70 -16.46
CA LYS A 5 1.29 -19.02 -15.69
C LYS A 5 2.53 -18.61 -16.50
N ALA A 6 3.50 -17.99 -15.82
CA ALA A 6 4.80 -17.71 -16.40
C ALA A 6 5.50 -19.01 -16.81
N ASP A 7 6.18 -19.01 -17.95
CA ASP A 7 6.98 -20.16 -18.40
C ASP A 7 8.13 -20.39 -17.39
N PRO A 8 8.17 -21.55 -16.71
CA PRO A 8 9.16 -21.85 -15.69
C PRO A 8 10.60 -21.94 -16.22
N LYS A 9 10.77 -22.00 -17.55
CA LYS A 9 12.09 -22.08 -18.18
C LYS A 9 12.63 -20.71 -18.62
N THR A 10 11.80 -19.68 -18.65
CA THR A 10 12.15 -18.32 -19.11
C THR A 10 11.69 -17.27 -18.11
N VAL A 11 10.59 -16.59 -18.37
CA VAL A 11 10.09 -15.46 -17.57
C VAL A 11 9.62 -15.83 -16.16
N GLY A 12 9.40 -17.11 -15.89
CA GLY A 12 9.10 -17.63 -14.56
C GLY A 12 10.33 -17.98 -13.74
N GLN A 13 11.54 -17.85 -14.28
CA GLN A 13 12.79 -18.14 -13.59
C GLN A 13 13.50 -16.85 -13.19
N ILE A 14 13.44 -16.52 -11.91
CA ILE A 14 14.05 -15.30 -11.37
C ILE A 14 15.50 -15.56 -10.93
N MET A 15 15.76 -16.72 -10.30
CA MET A 15 17.06 -17.08 -9.74
C MET A 15 17.21 -18.59 -9.69
N GLN A 16 18.45 -19.07 -9.83
CA GLN A 16 18.81 -20.47 -9.64
C GLN A 16 20.04 -20.59 -8.75
N PHE A 17 19.93 -21.36 -7.67
CA PHE A 17 21.06 -21.79 -6.89
C PHE A 17 21.54 -23.16 -7.36
N ARG A 18 22.82 -23.26 -7.73
CA ARG A 18 23.46 -24.54 -8.09
C ARG A 18 24.43 -24.95 -7.01
N VAL A 19 24.15 -26.04 -6.33
CA VAL A 19 25.13 -26.70 -5.45
C VAL A 19 26.05 -27.52 -6.31
N VAL A 20 27.30 -27.09 -6.47
CA VAL A 20 28.27 -27.71 -7.39
C VAL A 20 29.38 -28.47 -6.68
N LEU A 21 29.52 -28.26 -5.36
CA LEU A 21 30.50 -28.97 -4.56
C LEU A 21 29.80 -29.96 -3.63
N PRO A 22 30.38 -31.15 -3.43
CA PRO A 22 29.85 -32.10 -2.43
C PRO A 22 29.99 -31.51 -1.02
N LEU A 23 29.11 -31.88 -0.14
CA LEU A 23 29.20 -31.54 1.28
C LEU A 23 30.48 -32.17 1.85
N ASN A 24 31.36 -31.34 2.39
CA ASN A 24 32.62 -31.77 3.01
C ASN A 24 32.49 -31.68 4.54
N GLY A 25 31.98 -32.75 5.13
CA GLY A 25 31.76 -32.85 6.58
C GLY A 25 30.29 -32.81 6.97
N THR A 26 30.04 -32.65 8.27
CA THR A 26 28.68 -32.55 8.83
C THR A 26 28.12 -31.15 8.54
N ASP A 27 26.89 -31.07 8.04
CA ASP A 27 26.19 -29.80 7.91
C ASP A 27 25.86 -29.23 9.29
N THR A 28 26.50 -28.14 9.65
CA THR A 28 26.29 -27.42 10.92
C THR A 28 25.46 -26.14 10.74
N THR A 29 24.90 -25.90 9.52
CA THR A 29 24.08 -24.71 9.26
C THR A 29 22.73 -24.81 9.99
N ALA A 30 22.18 -23.64 10.33
CA ALA A 30 20.87 -23.55 10.95
C ALA A 30 19.80 -24.09 10.00
N ASN A 31 18.99 -25.05 10.44
CA ASN A 31 17.90 -25.63 9.67
C ASN A 31 16.55 -25.15 10.23
N PRO A 32 15.85 -24.23 9.54
CA PRO A 32 14.56 -23.72 9.98
C PRO A 32 13.48 -24.79 10.06
N ALA A 33 13.54 -25.83 9.21
CA ALA A 33 12.60 -26.95 9.26
C ALA A 33 12.70 -27.77 10.56
N LEU A 34 13.83 -27.69 11.24
CA LEU A 34 14.07 -28.30 12.56
C LEU A 34 13.92 -27.29 13.71
N GLY A 35 13.37 -26.12 13.45
CA GLY A 35 13.12 -25.08 14.47
C GLY A 35 14.29 -24.18 14.77
N ALA A 36 15.38 -24.24 13.98
CA ALA A 36 16.51 -23.32 14.17
C ALA A 36 16.14 -21.90 13.81
N ALA A 37 16.53 -20.94 14.66
CA ALA A 37 16.36 -19.51 14.38
C ALA A 37 17.36 -19.04 13.33
N LEU A 38 16.89 -18.40 12.28
CA LEU A 38 17.75 -17.78 11.25
C LEU A 38 18.29 -16.42 11.68
N ARG A 39 17.73 -15.83 12.72
CA ARG A 39 18.14 -14.54 13.28
C ARG A 39 18.29 -14.67 14.80
N PRO A 40 19.33 -14.00 15.39
CA PRO A 40 19.50 -13.98 16.85
C PRO A 40 18.33 -13.25 17.54
N THR A 41 17.82 -12.18 16.94
CA THR A 41 16.65 -11.44 17.43
C THR A 41 15.49 -11.64 16.47
N PRO A 42 14.37 -12.25 16.90
CA PRO A 42 13.20 -12.42 16.07
C PRO A 42 12.60 -11.06 15.67
N MET A 43 12.11 -10.95 14.44
CA MET A 43 11.30 -9.81 14.04
C MET A 43 9.95 -9.86 14.74
N VAL A 44 9.47 -8.70 15.20
CA VAL A 44 8.18 -8.63 15.87
C VAL A 44 7.01 -8.83 14.90
N LYS A 45 5.92 -9.35 15.42
CA LYS A 45 4.66 -9.48 14.71
C LYS A 45 3.77 -8.29 15.08
N LEU A 46 3.52 -7.40 14.12
CA LEU A 46 2.68 -6.22 14.33
C LEU A 46 1.20 -6.53 14.28
N THR A 47 0.80 -7.54 13.51
CA THR A 47 -0.61 -7.89 13.29
C THR A 47 -0.85 -9.38 13.48
N THR A 48 -2.02 -9.74 13.97
CA THR A 48 -2.45 -11.13 14.16
C THR A 48 -3.94 -11.22 13.85
N GLY A 49 -4.35 -12.26 13.10
CA GLY A 49 -5.77 -12.51 12.81
C GLY A 49 -6.44 -11.41 11.98
N GLY A 50 -5.67 -10.64 11.23
CA GLY A 50 -6.22 -9.60 10.35
C GLY A 50 -6.69 -8.34 11.06
N VAL A 51 -6.25 -8.11 12.31
CA VAL A 51 -6.54 -6.88 13.06
C VAL A 51 -5.31 -5.97 13.09
N PRO A 52 -5.49 -4.64 13.11
CA PRO A 52 -4.39 -3.70 13.29
C PRO A 52 -3.61 -3.94 14.59
N PRO A 53 -2.38 -3.40 14.70
CA PRO A 53 -1.67 -3.35 15.98
C PRO A 53 -2.54 -2.70 17.05
N ALA A 54 -2.44 -3.18 18.29
CA ALA A 54 -3.18 -2.61 19.42
C ALA A 54 -2.79 -1.15 19.71
N SER A 55 -1.60 -0.73 19.29
CA SER A 55 -1.11 0.64 19.37
C SER A 55 -0.47 1.03 18.05
N PHE A 56 -0.85 2.18 17.51
CA PHE A 56 -0.25 2.83 16.34
C PHE A 56 -0.42 4.35 16.44
N ASP A 57 0.47 5.08 15.79
CA ASP A 57 0.56 6.54 15.93
C ASP A 57 -0.42 7.28 15.01
N GLN A 58 -0.62 6.74 13.80
CA GLN A 58 -1.46 7.40 12.79
C GLN A 58 -2.15 6.38 11.88
N LYS A 59 -3.36 6.71 11.45
CA LYS A 59 -4.08 6.03 10.37
C LYS A 59 -4.13 6.91 9.13
N ARG A 60 -3.89 6.33 7.94
CA ARG A 60 -4.03 7.02 6.65
C ARG A 60 -4.93 6.23 5.71
N GLN A 61 -5.73 6.94 4.92
CA GLN A 61 -6.46 6.38 3.79
C GLN A 61 -5.98 7.06 2.52
N LEU A 62 -5.36 6.28 1.61
CA LEU A 62 -4.78 6.74 0.36
C LEU A 62 -5.46 6.00 -0.79
N THR A 63 -5.69 6.69 -1.89
CA THR A 63 -6.32 6.09 -3.09
C THR A 63 -5.28 5.78 -4.16
N LEU A 64 -5.53 4.72 -4.95
CA LEU A 64 -4.85 4.49 -6.21
C LEU A 64 -5.80 4.90 -7.33
N ASN A 65 -5.33 5.77 -8.20
CA ASN A 65 -6.11 6.36 -9.28
C ASN A 65 -5.37 6.22 -10.60
N GLU A 66 -6.11 6.23 -11.69
CA GLU A 66 -5.60 6.27 -13.06
C GLU A 66 -6.23 7.40 -13.83
N VAL A 67 -5.43 8.07 -14.65
CA VAL A 67 -5.92 8.99 -15.69
C VAL A 67 -5.92 8.22 -17.00
N MET A 68 -7.10 8.02 -17.56
CA MET A 68 -7.26 7.27 -18.79
C MET A 68 -7.14 8.17 -20.02
N GLY A 69 -6.50 7.64 -21.06
CA GLY A 69 -6.43 8.30 -22.37
C GLY A 69 -7.77 8.34 -23.08
N MET A 70 -7.93 9.33 -23.95
CA MET A 70 -9.12 9.43 -24.81
C MET A 70 -9.14 8.29 -25.82
N PRO A 71 -10.35 7.79 -26.22
CA PRO A 71 -10.47 6.69 -27.18
C PRO A 71 -9.79 6.93 -28.54
N GLN A 72 -9.59 8.19 -28.91
CA GLN A 72 -8.95 8.59 -30.18
C GLN A 72 -7.57 9.24 -30.00
N GLY A 73 -6.98 9.17 -28.79
CA GLY A 73 -5.65 9.74 -28.49
C GLY A 73 -4.49 8.84 -28.89
N ILE A 74 -3.27 9.27 -28.55
CA ILE A 74 -2.02 8.52 -28.82
C ILE A 74 -2.00 7.15 -28.11
N TYR A 75 -2.71 7.03 -26.95
CA TYR A 75 -2.91 5.79 -26.21
C TYR A 75 -4.42 5.57 -25.98
N PRO A 76 -5.17 5.08 -27.00
CA PRO A 76 -6.62 4.94 -26.90
C PRO A 76 -7.01 3.97 -25.78
N GLY A 77 -7.72 4.47 -24.76
CA GLY A 77 -8.22 3.66 -23.65
C GLY A 77 -7.18 3.09 -22.69
N GLY A 78 -5.89 3.47 -22.83
CA GLY A 78 -4.83 3.08 -21.90
C GLY A 78 -4.62 4.10 -20.79
N PRO A 79 -3.96 3.70 -19.67
CA PRO A 79 -3.61 4.62 -18.61
C PRO A 79 -2.52 5.60 -19.08
N LEU A 80 -2.76 6.89 -18.91
CA LEU A 80 -1.79 7.96 -19.16
C LEU A 80 -0.96 8.24 -17.92
N GLU A 81 -1.57 8.21 -16.75
CA GLU A 81 -0.92 8.47 -15.47
C GLU A 81 -1.47 7.50 -14.41
N ILE A 82 -0.56 6.96 -13.61
CA ILE A 82 -0.87 6.19 -12.39
C ILE A 82 -0.59 7.11 -11.22
N LEU A 83 -1.55 7.28 -10.33
CA LEU A 83 -1.51 8.26 -9.25
C LEU A 83 -1.66 7.60 -7.89
N VAL A 84 -0.89 8.05 -6.91
CA VAL A 84 -1.10 7.75 -5.50
C VAL A 84 -1.79 8.95 -4.87
N ASN A 85 -2.92 8.69 -4.21
CA ASN A 85 -3.73 9.73 -3.57
C ASN A 85 -4.11 10.87 -4.53
N ASN A 86 -4.41 10.49 -5.78
CA ASN A 86 -4.73 11.41 -6.89
C ASN A 86 -3.64 12.47 -7.16
N SER A 87 -2.41 12.23 -6.73
CA SER A 87 -1.28 13.15 -6.87
C SER A 87 -0.26 12.61 -7.86
N LYS A 88 0.32 13.51 -8.66
CA LYS A 88 1.42 13.19 -9.57
C LYS A 88 2.70 12.90 -8.80
N TRP A 89 3.60 12.12 -9.40
CA TRP A 89 4.91 11.81 -8.82
C TRP A 89 5.69 13.04 -8.34
N MET A 90 5.59 14.16 -9.06
CA MET A 90 6.31 15.40 -8.73
C MET A 90 5.54 16.31 -7.76
N ALA A 91 4.42 15.87 -7.20
CA ALA A 91 3.69 16.61 -6.18
C ALA A 91 4.54 16.76 -4.91
N ALA A 92 4.24 17.79 -4.11
CA ALA A 92 4.87 17.96 -2.82
C ALA A 92 4.58 16.75 -1.90
N VAL A 93 5.55 16.42 -1.03
CA VAL A 93 5.40 15.33 -0.05
C VAL A 93 4.22 15.61 0.86
N SER A 94 3.31 14.64 0.98
CA SER A 94 2.11 14.70 1.82
C SER A 94 2.20 13.77 3.03
N GLU A 95 2.78 12.57 2.85
CA GLU A 95 2.99 11.60 3.93
C GLU A 95 4.31 11.91 4.65
N THR A 96 4.22 12.36 5.90
CA THR A 96 5.38 12.70 6.74
C THR A 96 5.38 11.90 8.04
N PRO A 97 5.56 10.57 7.98
CA PRO A 97 5.63 9.74 9.17
C PRO A 97 6.85 10.09 10.01
N ARG A 98 6.74 9.93 11.32
CA ARG A 98 7.85 10.19 12.23
C ARG A 98 8.70 8.94 12.42
N VAL A 99 10.00 9.10 12.53
CA VAL A 99 10.92 8.02 12.93
C VAL A 99 10.46 7.44 14.27
N GLY A 100 10.43 6.13 14.41
CA GLY A 100 9.90 5.43 15.58
C GLY A 100 8.41 5.11 15.51
N ALA A 101 7.66 5.71 14.58
CA ALA A 101 6.21 5.51 14.48
C ALA A 101 5.86 4.12 13.91
N THR A 102 4.67 3.68 14.29
CA THR A 102 3.92 2.63 13.59
C THR A 102 2.63 3.23 13.07
N GLU A 103 2.37 3.13 11.78
CA GLU A 103 1.16 3.66 11.18
C GLU A 103 0.32 2.54 10.54
N VAL A 104 -0.99 2.73 10.49
CA VAL A 104 -1.90 1.86 9.72
C VAL A 104 -2.31 2.59 8.46
N TRP A 105 -1.96 2.03 7.31
CA TRP A 105 -2.32 2.59 6.02
C TRP A 105 -3.37 1.73 5.35
N GLU A 106 -4.47 2.35 4.93
CA GLU A 106 -5.52 1.76 4.13
C GLU A 106 -5.39 2.26 2.70
N ILE A 107 -4.94 1.38 1.80
CA ILE A 107 -4.76 1.68 0.39
C ILE A 107 -6.01 1.23 -0.37
N ILE A 108 -6.73 2.19 -0.93
CA ILE A 108 -8.02 2.00 -1.60
C ILE A 108 -7.77 1.98 -3.10
N ASN A 109 -7.87 0.82 -3.74
CA ASN A 109 -7.64 0.71 -5.17
C ASN A 109 -8.93 1.04 -5.95
N LEU A 110 -8.94 2.20 -6.61
CA LEU A 110 -10.05 2.71 -7.43
C LEU A 110 -9.92 2.32 -8.90
N THR A 111 -8.84 1.65 -9.28
CA THR A 111 -8.50 1.29 -10.66
C THR A 111 -9.01 -0.09 -11.03
N ALA A 112 -8.90 -0.45 -12.30
CA ALA A 112 -9.26 -1.77 -12.81
C ALA A 112 -8.11 -2.79 -12.71
N ASP A 113 -6.89 -2.34 -12.38
CA ASP A 113 -5.70 -3.15 -12.36
C ASP A 113 -5.15 -3.38 -10.95
N ALA A 114 -4.35 -4.45 -10.77
CA ALA A 114 -3.61 -4.68 -9.55
C ALA A 114 -2.29 -3.88 -9.59
N HIS A 115 -2.01 -3.14 -8.52
CA HIS A 115 -0.80 -2.33 -8.41
C HIS A 115 0.08 -2.85 -7.28
N PRO A 116 1.35 -3.22 -7.54
CA PRO A 116 2.31 -3.46 -6.47
C PRO A 116 2.70 -2.11 -5.83
N ILE A 117 2.44 -1.98 -4.55
CA ILE A 117 2.88 -0.82 -3.76
C ILE A 117 4.14 -1.20 -3.01
N HIS A 118 5.19 -0.41 -3.22
CA HIS A 118 6.50 -0.56 -2.60
C HIS A 118 6.82 0.67 -1.73
N LEU A 119 7.37 0.43 -0.54
CA LEU A 119 7.87 1.47 0.35
C LEU A 119 9.39 1.37 0.46
N HIS A 120 10.06 2.49 0.18
CA HIS A 120 11.50 2.60 0.39
C HIS A 120 11.85 2.77 1.87
N LEU A 121 13.03 2.32 2.27
CA LEU A 121 13.63 2.51 3.60
C LEU A 121 12.86 1.92 4.78
N THR A 122 11.70 1.32 4.58
CA THR A 122 10.88 0.81 5.67
C THR A 122 10.19 -0.48 5.27
N GLN A 123 9.72 -1.22 6.25
CA GLN A 123 8.98 -2.46 6.04
C GLN A 123 7.62 -2.38 6.72
N PHE A 124 6.72 -3.23 6.27
CA PHE A 124 5.36 -3.32 6.78
C PHE A 124 4.89 -4.77 6.86
N GLN A 125 3.77 -4.98 7.51
CA GLN A 125 3.04 -6.24 7.49
C GLN A 125 1.65 -6.00 6.90
N LEU A 126 1.23 -6.87 5.96
CA LEU A 126 -0.14 -6.86 5.47
C LEU A 126 -1.07 -7.33 6.58
N ILE A 127 -2.06 -6.51 6.92
CA ILE A 127 -3.05 -6.82 7.95
C ILE A 127 -4.17 -7.67 7.35
N ASN A 128 -4.84 -7.12 6.35
CA ASN A 128 -5.96 -7.75 5.65
C ASN A 128 -6.28 -7.00 4.36
N ARG A 129 -7.20 -7.58 3.59
CA ARG A 129 -7.90 -6.93 2.49
C ARG A 129 -9.40 -7.05 2.68
N GLN A 130 -10.15 -6.10 2.15
CA GLN A 130 -11.61 -6.15 2.18
C GLN A 130 -12.17 -5.48 0.92
N SER A 131 -13.19 -6.10 0.33
CA SER A 131 -13.90 -5.51 -0.79
C SER A 131 -14.75 -4.32 -0.34
N PHE A 132 -15.02 -3.40 -1.26
CA PHE A 132 -15.92 -2.29 -1.03
C PHE A 132 -16.79 -2.02 -2.27
N ASN A 133 -17.87 -1.27 -2.12
CA ASN A 133 -18.72 -0.87 -3.23
C ASN A 133 -18.04 0.26 -4.00
N LEU A 134 -17.27 -0.10 -5.03
CA LEU A 134 -16.49 0.81 -5.86
C LEU A 134 -17.35 1.94 -6.44
N ASN A 135 -18.50 1.60 -7.05
CA ASN A 135 -19.36 2.59 -7.70
C ASN A 135 -19.93 3.63 -6.71
N LYS A 136 -20.32 3.19 -5.51
CA LYS A 136 -20.81 4.11 -4.48
C LYS A 136 -19.68 4.98 -3.93
N TYR A 137 -18.50 4.38 -3.73
CA TYR A 137 -17.33 5.14 -3.26
C TYR A 137 -16.86 6.17 -4.28
N LEU A 138 -16.78 5.81 -5.58
CA LEU A 138 -16.42 6.75 -6.65
C LEU A 138 -17.37 7.95 -6.72
N LYS A 139 -18.67 7.74 -6.50
CA LYS A 139 -19.65 8.85 -6.44
C LYS A 139 -19.37 9.78 -5.25
N ALA A 140 -19.12 9.22 -4.06
CA ALA A 140 -18.79 9.99 -2.87
C ALA A 140 -17.45 10.70 -3.02
N TYR A 141 -16.48 10.04 -3.63
CA TYR A 141 -15.14 10.58 -3.91
C TYR A 141 -15.22 11.77 -4.86
N ALA A 142 -15.95 11.64 -5.99
CA ALA A 142 -16.16 12.75 -6.92
C ALA A 142 -16.93 13.91 -6.26
N ALA A 143 -17.99 13.60 -5.51
CA ALA A 143 -18.82 14.61 -4.83
C ALA A 143 -18.03 15.44 -3.80
N ALA A 144 -16.92 14.93 -3.28
CA ALA A 144 -16.09 15.62 -2.31
C ALA A 144 -15.14 16.67 -2.92
N PHE A 145 -14.96 16.69 -4.25
CA PHE A 145 -14.10 17.70 -4.90
C PHE A 145 -14.73 19.08 -4.86
N PRO A 146 -13.97 20.11 -4.43
CA PRO A 146 -14.50 21.48 -4.30
C PRO A 146 -14.71 22.20 -5.65
N GLY A 147 -14.14 21.64 -6.74
CA GLY A 147 -14.08 22.31 -8.03
C GLY A 147 -12.97 23.36 -8.12
N GLY A 148 -12.91 24.08 -9.23
CA GLY A 148 -12.06 25.26 -9.43
C GLY A 148 -10.74 25.04 -10.16
N GLY A 149 -10.15 23.85 -10.19
CA GLY A 149 -8.98 23.57 -11.04
C GLY A 149 -9.36 23.60 -12.53
N LEU A 150 -8.42 23.94 -13.42
CA LEU A 150 -8.70 23.94 -14.86
C LEU A 150 -8.58 22.54 -15.44
N ASP A 151 -9.60 22.14 -16.18
CA ASP A 151 -9.57 20.92 -17.00
C ASP A 151 -8.58 21.15 -18.16
N PRO A 152 -7.50 20.35 -18.25
CA PRO A 152 -6.48 20.53 -19.28
C PRO A 152 -7.00 20.28 -20.70
N MET A 153 -8.15 19.66 -20.87
CA MET A 153 -8.75 19.39 -22.19
C MET A 153 -9.65 20.52 -22.66
N THR A 154 -10.43 21.10 -21.76
CA THR A 154 -11.42 22.12 -22.11
C THR A 154 -10.97 23.53 -21.77
N GLY A 155 -9.97 23.68 -20.87
CA GLY A 155 -9.51 24.95 -20.32
C GLY A 155 -10.54 25.61 -19.38
N LEU A 156 -11.62 24.93 -19.04
CA LEU A 156 -12.66 25.42 -18.15
C LEU A 156 -12.42 24.93 -16.70
N PRO A 157 -12.89 25.67 -15.69
CA PRO A 157 -12.84 25.20 -14.31
C PRO A 157 -13.70 23.97 -14.12
N TYR A 158 -13.19 22.97 -13.36
CA TYR A 158 -14.00 21.85 -12.92
C TYR A 158 -15.14 22.33 -12.02
N PRO A 159 -16.38 21.89 -12.27
CA PRO A 159 -17.47 22.09 -11.32
C PRO A 159 -17.21 21.42 -9.98
N ALA A 160 -17.78 21.97 -8.91
CA ALA A 160 -17.81 21.28 -7.62
C ALA A 160 -18.53 19.94 -7.74
N GLY A 161 -18.05 18.91 -7.05
CA GLY A 161 -18.62 17.56 -7.09
C GLY A 161 -18.22 16.73 -8.33
N VAL A 162 -17.29 17.23 -9.14
CA VAL A 162 -16.72 16.50 -10.28
C VAL A 162 -15.30 16.08 -9.97
N TYR A 163 -14.96 14.82 -10.28
CA TYR A 163 -13.59 14.29 -10.10
C TYR A 163 -12.58 15.12 -10.88
N MET A 164 -11.52 15.53 -10.20
CA MET A 164 -10.42 16.33 -10.73
C MET A 164 -9.15 15.48 -10.80
N PRO A 165 -8.83 14.85 -11.95
CA PRO A 165 -7.65 14.00 -12.08
C PRO A 165 -6.35 14.76 -11.80
N ALA A 166 -5.45 14.15 -11.01
CA ALA A 166 -4.11 14.66 -10.72
C ALA A 166 -4.05 15.99 -9.93
N TYR A 167 -5.14 16.39 -9.28
CA TYR A 167 -5.19 17.59 -8.41
C TYR A 167 -4.97 17.27 -6.93
N GLY A 168 -4.65 16.03 -6.58
CA GLY A 168 -4.56 15.57 -5.19
C GLY A 168 -5.90 15.08 -4.64
N PRO A 169 -5.96 14.75 -3.35
CA PRO A 169 -7.19 14.27 -2.72
C PRO A 169 -8.26 15.37 -2.65
N PRO A 170 -9.57 14.98 -2.60
CA PRO A 170 -10.66 15.96 -2.66
C PRO A 170 -10.83 16.79 -1.39
N LEU A 171 -10.38 16.30 -0.24
CA LEU A 171 -10.51 16.95 1.06
C LEU A 171 -9.15 17.38 1.62
N ALA A 172 -9.16 18.16 2.70
CA ALA A 172 -7.94 18.57 3.39
C ALA A 172 -7.18 17.34 3.91
N TYR A 173 -5.95 17.16 3.46
CA TYR A 173 -5.10 16.00 3.75
C TYR A 173 -4.91 15.75 5.26
N ASN A 174 -4.68 16.82 6.02
CA ASN A 174 -4.36 16.76 7.45
C ASN A 174 -5.59 16.77 8.37
N THR A 175 -6.79 16.62 7.81
CA THR A 175 -8.03 16.52 8.57
C THR A 175 -8.49 15.06 8.60
N ALA A 176 -8.66 14.50 9.79
CA ALA A 176 -9.14 13.14 9.93
C ALA A 176 -10.59 13.03 9.40
N ASN A 177 -10.83 12.03 8.58
CA ASN A 177 -12.17 11.70 8.10
C ASN A 177 -12.97 10.92 9.17
N ALA A 178 -14.19 10.51 8.85
CA ALA A 178 -15.07 9.80 9.79
C ALA A 178 -14.53 8.45 10.29
N ASP A 179 -13.58 7.84 9.57
CA ASP A 179 -12.86 6.64 10.01
C ASP A 179 -11.62 6.98 10.88
N GLY A 180 -11.38 8.25 11.18
CA GLY A 180 -10.22 8.72 11.93
C GLY A 180 -8.91 8.72 11.12
N ALA A 181 -8.97 8.64 9.79
CA ALA A 181 -7.81 8.57 8.92
C ALA A 181 -7.49 9.93 8.27
N LEU A 182 -6.20 10.24 8.18
CA LEU A 182 -5.67 11.31 7.32
C LEU A 182 -5.61 10.84 5.86
N GLY A 183 -5.38 11.76 4.93
CA GLY A 183 -5.19 11.46 3.51
C GLY A 183 -6.14 12.25 2.60
N GLY A 184 -7.10 13.00 3.16
CA GLY A 184 -7.99 13.88 2.38
C GLY A 184 -9.04 13.14 1.55
N ASN A 185 -9.36 11.90 1.92
CA ASN A 185 -10.34 11.06 1.23
C ASN A 185 -11.61 10.87 2.05
N PRO A 186 -12.79 10.71 1.42
CA PRO A 186 -13.98 10.24 2.13
C PRO A 186 -13.71 8.92 2.85
N ALA A 187 -14.28 8.75 4.04
CA ALA A 187 -14.14 7.53 4.82
C ALA A 187 -14.60 6.29 4.04
N ILE A 188 -13.79 5.23 4.02
CA ILE A 188 -14.11 3.98 3.30
C ILE A 188 -15.11 3.11 4.07
N GLY A 189 -15.19 3.26 5.38
CA GLY A 189 -16.01 2.42 6.26
C GLY A 189 -17.43 2.17 5.77
N PRO A 190 -18.22 3.19 5.39
CA PRO A 190 -19.60 3.02 4.91
C PRO A 190 -19.76 2.20 3.63
N PHE A 191 -18.68 1.98 2.89
CA PHE A 191 -18.69 1.30 1.59
C PHE A 191 -18.14 -0.12 1.65
N LEU A 192 -17.60 -0.56 2.78
CA LEU A 192 -17.04 -1.90 2.94
C LEU A 192 -18.08 -2.99 2.70
N GLN A 193 -17.66 -4.09 2.08
CA GLN A 193 -18.50 -5.24 1.73
C GLN A 193 -17.79 -6.55 2.03
N GLY A 194 -18.57 -7.53 2.49
CA GLY A 194 -18.07 -8.88 2.76
C GLY A 194 -17.06 -8.96 3.92
N PRO A 195 -16.55 -10.15 4.19
CA PRO A 195 -15.58 -10.38 5.24
C PRO A 195 -14.19 -9.86 4.84
N ILE A 196 -13.34 -9.60 5.83
CA ILE A 196 -11.91 -9.41 5.62
C ILE A 196 -11.29 -10.69 5.05
N ARG A 197 -10.25 -10.52 4.22
CA ARG A 197 -9.38 -11.58 3.72
C ARG A 197 -8.01 -11.43 4.37
N LEU A 198 -7.53 -12.50 5.00
CA LEU A 198 -6.21 -12.54 5.59
C LEU A 198 -5.13 -12.59 4.50
N PRO A 199 -3.87 -12.22 4.83
CA PRO A 199 -2.75 -12.42 3.93
C PRO A 199 -2.62 -13.88 3.50
N GLU A 200 -2.25 -14.10 2.25
CA GLU A 200 -1.83 -15.42 1.77
C GLU A 200 -0.55 -15.88 2.50
N PRO A 201 -0.24 -17.19 2.56
CA PRO A 201 0.94 -17.68 3.27
C PRO A 201 2.25 -16.99 2.88
N ASN A 202 2.43 -16.66 1.59
CA ASN A 202 3.60 -15.95 1.06
C ASN A 202 3.59 -14.44 1.34
N GLU A 203 2.47 -13.88 1.77
CA GLU A 203 2.32 -12.46 2.15
C GLU A 203 2.48 -12.24 3.66
N ASN A 204 2.54 -13.32 4.44
CA ASN A 204 2.76 -13.21 5.88
C ASN A 204 4.16 -12.69 6.22
N GLY A 205 4.27 -11.98 7.33
CA GLY A 205 5.53 -11.42 7.82
C GLY A 205 5.85 -10.05 7.20
N TRP A 206 7.12 -9.66 7.34
CA TRP A 206 7.61 -8.38 6.88
C TRP A 206 7.78 -8.34 5.37
N LYS A 207 7.30 -7.25 4.77
CA LYS A 207 7.33 -6.98 3.33
C LYS A 207 7.75 -5.54 3.09
N ASP A 208 8.31 -5.29 1.93
CA ASP A 208 8.54 -3.96 1.37
C ASP A 208 7.60 -3.69 0.17
N THR A 209 7.00 -4.75 -0.37
CA THR A 209 6.11 -4.69 -1.53
C THR A 209 4.91 -5.61 -1.35
N VAL A 210 3.72 -5.15 -1.72
CA VAL A 210 2.48 -5.95 -1.71
C VAL A 210 1.51 -5.50 -2.81
N ASN A 211 0.78 -6.45 -3.39
CA ASN A 211 -0.22 -6.14 -4.42
C ASN A 211 -1.51 -5.59 -3.81
N MET A 212 -1.98 -4.48 -4.39
CA MET A 212 -3.29 -3.88 -4.11
C MET A 212 -4.25 -4.25 -5.24
N TYR A 213 -5.28 -5.05 -4.92
CA TYR A 213 -6.21 -5.55 -5.93
C TYR A 213 -7.37 -4.58 -6.21
N PRO A 214 -7.92 -4.58 -7.44
CA PRO A 214 -9.07 -3.74 -7.84
C PRO A 214 -10.26 -3.91 -6.90
N GLY A 215 -10.92 -2.80 -6.56
CA GLY A 215 -12.14 -2.82 -5.74
C GLY A 215 -11.95 -3.34 -4.31
N GLN A 216 -10.71 -3.32 -3.81
CA GLN A 216 -10.38 -3.69 -2.44
C GLN A 216 -9.64 -2.56 -1.74
N VAL A 217 -9.87 -2.48 -0.43
CA VAL A 217 -8.96 -1.78 0.48
C VAL A 217 -7.99 -2.80 1.06
N SER A 218 -6.70 -2.52 0.94
CA SER A 218 -5.63 -3.29 1.56
C SER A 218 -5.09 -2.51 2.75
N ARG A 219 -4.99 -3.16 3.90
CA ARG A 219 -4.52 -2.54 5.14
C ARG A 219 -3.14 -3.07 5.48
N ILE A 220 -2.20 -2.17 5.72
CA ILE A 220 -0.83 -2.50 6.11
C ILE A 220 -0.47 -1.81 7.41
N ALA A 221 0.32 -2.47 8.26
CA ALA A 221 0.97 -1.88 9.42
C ALA A 221 2.41 -1.52 9.02
N VAL A 222 2.68 -0.23 8.85
CA VAL A 222 3.98 0.30 8.42
C VAL A 222 4.80 0.65 9.64
N ARG A 223 6.06 0.23 9.67
CA ARG A 223 6.95 0.45 10.80
C ARG A 223 8.14 1.34 10.39
N PHE A 224 8.22 2.54 10.97
CA PHE A 224 9.31 3.50 10.74
C PHE A 224 10.41 3.38 11.82
N ALA A 225 10.70 2.14 12.22
CA ALA A 225 11.70 1.75 13.19
C ALA A 225 12.20 0.33 12.88
N PRO A 226 13.27 -0.15 13.55
CA PRO A 226 13.74 -1.54 13.39
C PRO A 226 12.62 -2.57 13.59
N THR A 227 12.68 -3.64 12.81
CA THR A 227 11.62 -4.66 12.75
C THR A 227 11.60 -5.61 13.97
N ASP A 228 12.58 -5.51 14.86
CA ASP A 228 12.68 -6.24 16.12
C ASP A 228 12.12 -5.45 17.32
N LEU A 229 11.66 -4.21 17.12
CA LEU A 229 11.04 -3.40 18.15
C LEU A 229 9.51 -3.48 18.06
N ALA A 230 8.83 -3.79 19.16
CA ALA A 230 7.38 -3.87 19.22
C ALA A 230 6.71 -2.51 18.96
N ALA A 231 5.48 -2.54 18.43
CA ALA A 231 4.65 -1.34 18.31
C ALA A 231 4.42 -0.74 19.72
N GLY A 232 4.54 0.58 19.82
CA GLY A 232 4.41 1.29 21.10
C GLY A 232 5.63 1.20 22.03
N SER A 233 6.67 0.44 21.66
CA SER A 233 7.92 0.40 22.43
C SER A 233 8.83 1.61 22.20
N THR A 234 8.52 2.43 21.23
CA THR A 234 9.29 3.63 20.83
C THR A 234 8.34 4.82 20.79
N THR A 235 8.86 5.99 21.11
CA THR A 235 8.11 7.25 20.95
C THR A 235 8.48 7.87 19.61
N ALA A 236 7.47 8.14 18.80
CA ALA A 236 7.68 8.71 17.46
C ALA A 236 8.41 10.05 17.55
N GLY A 237 9.47 10.19 16.71
CA GLY A 237 10.29 11.39 16.62
C GLY A 237 11.31 11.61 17.75
N THR A 238 11.49 10.67 18.67
CA THR A 238 12.43 10.82 19.79
C THR A 238 13.76 10.11 19.61
N ASN A 239 13.82 9.11 18.75
CA ASN A 239 15.03 8.30 18.51
C ASN A 239 15.43 8.36 17.04
N ASN A 240 16.75 8.28 16.80
CA ASN A 240 17.29 8.05 15.47
C ASN A 240 17.59 6.56 15.31
N TYR A 241 17.20 6.01 14.16
CA TYR A 241 17.54 4.65 13.77
C TYR A 241 18.38 4.70 12.50
N SER A 242 19.43 3.88 12.46
CA SER A 242 20.15 3.69 11.21
C SER A 242 19.29 2.90 10.25
N PHE A 243 19.27 3.33 9.00
CA PHE A 243 18.77 2.55 7.90
C PHE A 243 19.86 1.61 7.41
N ASP A 244 19.47 0.36 7.21
CA ASP A 244 20.23 -0.60 6.41
C ASP A 244 19.51 -0.66 5.05
N PRO A 245 20.05 -0.02 3.98
CA PRO A 245 19.40 0.09 2.69
C PRO A 245 19.29 -1.25 1.96
#